data_fcf5dc6f8cb9950aaab1102ee6657258
#
_entry.id   fcf5dc6f8cb9950aaab1102ee6657258
#
_cell.length_a   1.000
_cell.length_b   1.000
_cell.length_c   1.000
_cell.angle_alpha   90.00
_cell.angle_beta   90.00
_cell.angle_gamma   90.00
#
_symmetry.space_group_name_H-M   'P 1'
#
loop_
_entity.id
_entity.type
_entity.pdbx_description
1 polymer ?
#
loop_
_entity_poly.entity_id
_entity_poly.type
_entity_poly.pdbx_seq_one_letter_code
_entity_poly.pdbx_strand_id
1 'polypeptide(L)'
;MKKNVTELDLLIEQRERQEKYFKNYLKYAKIIKKETQKLLKEVKVYIFGSILKKDEVPRDIDVLIISPKLKTTLEKGKIRLKLWQMLGSSNPFEIHLINPEEYRNWYRYFIKKKIEIK
;
A
#
# COMPACT_ATOMS: atom_id res chain seq x y z
N MET A 1 38.07 -10.44 -7.59
CA MET A 1 37.90 -9.06 -8.02
C MET A 1 36.54 -8.53 -7.57
N LYS A 2 36.51 -7.47 -6.82
CA LYS A 2 35.24 -6.89 -6.34
C LYS A 2 34.60 -6.07 -7.46
N LYS A 3 33.35 -6.35 -7.75
CA LYS A 3 32.57 -5.55 -8.69
C LYS A 3 32.15 -4.25 -8.02
N ASN A 4 32.39 -3.11 -8.64
CA ASN A 4 31.91 -1.83 -8.17
C ASN A 4 30.39 -1.74 -8.35
N VAL A 5 29.70 -1.43 -7.27
CA VAL A 5 28.23 -1.28 -7.27
C VAL A 5 27.91 0.20 -7.37
N THR A 6 27.17 0.60 -8.36
CA THR A 6 26.71 1.97 -8.52
C THR A 6 25.32 2.15 -7.91
N GLU A 7 24.90 3.41 -7.71
CA GLU A 7 23.53 3.71 -7.29
C GLU A 7 22.49 3.14 -8.24
N LEU A 8 22.77 3.18 -9.55
CA LEU A 8 21.88 2.63 -10.57
C LEU A 8 21.72 1.12 -10.40
N ASP A 9 22.82 0.40 -10.13
CA ASP A 9 22.77 -1.04 -9.88
C ASP A 9 21.88 -1.37 -8.68
N LEU A 10 21.99 -0.58 -7.60
CA LEU A 10 21.16 -0.77 -6.40
C LEU A 10 19.68 -0.53 -6.68
N LEU A 11 19.37 0.48 -7.47
CA LEU A 11 18.00 0.79 -7.87
C LEU A 11 17.39 -0.32 -8.72
N ILE A 12 18.18 -0.87 -9.66
CA ILE A 12 17.73 -1.97 -10.50
C ILE A 12 17.45 -3.21 -9.66
N GLU A 13 18.34 -3.55 -8.74
CA GLU A 13 18.14 -4.70 -7.83
C GLU A 13 16.90 -4.52 -6.97
N GLN A 14 16.68 -3.33 -6.44
CA GLN A 14 15.49 -3.03 -5.66
C GLN A 14 14.23 -3.21 -6.48
N ARG A 15 14.22 -2.71 -7.72
CA ARG A 15 13.09 -2.85 -8.63
C ARG A 15 12.80 -4.30 -8.95
N GLU A 16 13.81 -5.11 -9.18
CA GLU A 16 13.66 -6.53 -9.44
C GLU A 16 13.04 -7.25 -8.24
N ARG A 17 13.47 -6.92 -7.01
CA ARG A 17 12.88 -7.50 -5.80
C ARG A 17 11.42 -7.11 -5.63
N GLN A 18 11.01 -5.93 -6.11
CA GLN A 18 9.65 -5.42 -6.00
C GLN A 18 8.73 -5.90 -7.12
N GLU A 19 9.29 -6.45 -8.19
CA GLU A 19 8.51 -6.80 -9.38
C GLU A 19 7.35 -7.73 -9.08
N LYS A 20 7.53 -8.71 -8.22
CA LYS A 20 6.48 -9.65 -7.84
C LYS A 20 5.26 -8.94 -7.23
N TYR A 21 5.48 -7.85 -6.48
CA TYR A 21 4.40 -7.09 -5.88
C TYR A 21 3.61 -6.31 -6.92
N PHE A 22 4.31 -5.71 -7.88
CA PHE A 22 3.66 -4.96 -8.97
C PHE A 22 2.84 -5.88 -9.88
N LYS A 23 3.39 -7.04 -10.23
CA LYS A 23 2.69 -8.01 -11.08
C LYS A 23 1.46 -8.61 -10.39
N ASN A 24 1.52 -8.79 -9.08
CA ASN A 24 0.47 -9.47 -8.31
C ASN A 24 -0.18 -8.54 -7.29
N TYR A 25 -0.29 -7.26 -7.59
CA TYR A 25 -0.73 -6.28 -6.61
C TYR A 25 -2.13 -6.55 -6.07
N LEU A 26 -3.04 -7.07 -6.88
CA LEU A 26 -4.39 -7.42 -6.42
C LEU A 26 -4.38 -8.58 -5.45
N LYS A 27 -3.50 -9.56 -5.66
CA LYS A 27 -3.35 -10.68 -4.74
C LYS A 27 -2.87 -10.19 -3.37
N TYR A 28 -1.87 -9.33 -3.34
CA TYR A 28 -1.37 -8.75 -2.10
C TYR A 28 -2.39 -7.83 -1.45
N ALA A 29 -3.14 -7.09 -2.24
CA ALA A 29 -4.22 -6.24 -1.74
C ALA A 29 -5.30 -7.06 -1.02
N LYS A 30 -5.62 -8.23 -1.53
CA LYS A 30 -6.57 -9.15 -0.88
C LYS A 30 -6.03 -9.68 0.44
N ILE A 31 -4.73 -9.94 0.51
CA ILE A 31 -4.07 -10.35 1.76
C ILE A 31 -4.16 -9.20 2.77
N ILE A 32 -3.89 -7.97 2.34
CA ILE A 32 -4.01 -6.78 3.18
C ILE A 32 -5.45 -6.63 3.69
N LYS A 33 -6.43 -6.79 2.83
CA LYS A 33 -7.85 -6.71 3.20
C LYS A 33 -8.20 -7.75 4.26
N LYS A 34 -7.79 -8.99 4.05
CA LYS A 34 -8.07 -10.08 4.98
C LYS A 34 -7.46 -9.80 6.36
N GLU A 35 -6.21 -9.36 6.39
CA GLU A 35 -5.51 -9.08 7.64
C GLU A 35 -6.10 -7.88 8.38
N THR A 36 -6.37 -6.79 7.68
CA THR A 36 -6.97 -5.61 8.29
C THR A 36 -8.39 -5.86 8.77
N GLN A 37 -9.14 -6.72 8.09
CA GLN A 37 -10.47 -7.10 8.52
C GLN A 37 -10.44 -7.87 9.85
N LYS A 38 -9.45 -8.73 10.04
CA LYS A 38 -9.25 -9.41 11.33
C LYS A 38 -8.93 -8.43 12.45
N LEU A 39 -8.10 -7.45 12.17
CA LEU A 39 -7.60 -6.50 13.16
C LEU A 39 -8.60 -5.39 13.47
N LEU A 40 -9.32 -4.90 12.46
CA LEU A 40 -10.18 -3.73 12.58
C LEU A 40 -11.67 -4.07 12.52
N LYS A 41 -12.04 -5.26 12.06
CA LYS A 41 -13.40 -5.76 11.83
C LYS A 41 -14.15 -4.99 10.76
N GLU A 42 -14.45 -3.71 10.98
CA GLU A 42 -15.07 -2.85 9.98
C GLU A 42 -14.00 -2.09 9.22
N VAL A 43 -13.80 -2.45 7.95
CA VAL A 43 -12.74 -1.86 7.13
C VAL A 43 -13.11 -1.91 5.65
N LYS A 44 -12.73 -0.85 4.92
CA LYS A 44 -12.76 -0.83 3.46
C LYS A 44 -11.36 -0.61 2.95
N VAL A 45 -10.98 -1.35 1.91
CA VAL A 45 -9.65 -1.27 1.31
C VAL A 45 -9.78 -0.97 -0.17
N TYR A 46 -9.01 0.00 -0.65
CA TYR A 46 -8.99 0.40 -2.06
C TYR A 46 -7.56 0.45 -2.57
N ILE A 47 -7.40 0.16 -3.85
CA ILE A 47 -6.18 0.46 -4.60
C ILE A 47 -6.44 1.72 -5.40
N PHE A 48 -5.47 2.64 -5.44
CA PHE A 48 -5.55 3.85 -6.23
C PHE A 48 -4.16 4.29 -6.71
N GLY A 49 -4.09 5.41 -7.41
CA GLY A 49 -2.83 6.00 -7.81
C GLY A 49 -2.26 5.45 -9.11
N SER A 50 -0.95 5.58 -9.27
CA SER A 50 -0.26 5.32 -10.54
C SER A 50 -0.36 3.88 -11.03
N ILE A 51 -0.55 2.91 -10.15
CA ILE A 51 -0.71 1.50 -10.55
C ILE A 51 -1.93 1.30 -11.47
N LEU A 52 -2.91 2.18 -11.38
CA LEU A 52 -4.12 2.12 -12.21
C LEU A 52 -3.99 2.85 -13.55
N LYS A 53 -2.88 3.56 -13.76
CA LYS A 53 -2.63 4.31 -14.99
C LYS A 53 -1.88 3.45 -15.99
N LYS A 54 -2.36 3.41 -17.23
CA LYS A 54 -1.79 2.55 -18.28
C LYS A 54 -0.48 3.07 -18.85
N ASP A 55 -0.29 4.37 -18.85
CA ASP A 55 0.83 5.04 -19.52
C ASP A 55 1.95 5.50 -18.59
N GLU A 56 1.90 5.08 -17.32
CA GLU A 56 2.93 5.38 -16.36
C GLU A 56 3.54 4.09 -15.79
N VAL A 57 4.83 4.13 -15.50
CA VAL A 57 5.49 3.06 -14.75
C VAL A 57 5.30 3.38 -13.27
N PRO A 58 4.55 2.58 -12.51
CA PRO A 58 4.29 2.88 -11.11
C PRO A 58 5.55 2.72 -10.27
N ARG A 59 5.76 3.63 -9.32
CA ARG A 59 6.87 3.58 -8.36
C ARG A 59 6.46 2.88 -7.07
N ASP A 60 5.20 3.00 -6.73
CA ASP A 60 4.61 2.41 -5.53
C ASP A 60 3.18 1.97 -5.84
N ILE A 61 2.60 1.28 -4.88
CA ILE A 61 1.21 0.82 -4.97
C ILE A 61 0.45 1.45 -3.82
N ASP A 62 -0.41 2.42 -4.13
CA ASP A 62 -1.18 3.13 -3.11
C ASP A 62 -2.36 2.30 -2.64
N VAL A 63 -2.41 2.05 -1.33
CA VAL A 63 -3.49 1.31 -0.67
C VAL A 63 -4.17 2.23 0.33
N LEU A 64 -5.47 2.39 0.19
CA LEU A 64 -6.28 3.18 1.11
C LEU A 64 -7.07 2.24 2.02
N ILE A 65 -6.87 2.38 3.32
CA ILE A 65 -7.55 1.57 4.33
C ILE A 65 -8.38 2.51 5.19
N ILE A 66 -9.70 2.33 5.16
CA ILE A 66 -10.64 3.17 5.89
C ILE A 66 -11.32 2.35 6.97
N SER A 67 -11.22 2.80 8.22
CA SER A 67 -11.90 2.15 9.34
C SER A 67 -12.23 3.17 10.44
N PRO A 68 -13.42 3.07 11.06
CA PRO A 68 -13.76 3.93 12.20
C PRO A 68 -12.81 3.77 13.39
N LYS A 69 -12.06 2.67 13.45
CA LYS A 69 -11.10 2.40 14.53
C LYS A 69 -9.75 3.10 14.34
N LEU A 70 -9.51 3.68 13.17
CA LEU A 70 -8.25 4.37 12.88
C LEU A 70 -8.31 5.84 13.29
N LYS A 71 -8.41 6.10 14.61
CA LYS A 71 -8.60 7.45 15.15
C LYS A 71 -7.30 8.12 15.57
N THR A 72 -6.38 7.37 16.13
CA THR A 72 -5.14 7.92 16.70
C THR A 72 -3.91 7.49 15.90
N THR A 73 -2.83 8.26 16.05
CA THR A 73 -1.54 7.93 15.46
C THR A 73 -1.04 6.57 15.95
N LEU A 74 -1.28 6.25 17.22
CA LEU A 74 -0.88 4.97 17.79
C LEU A 74 -1.61 3.79 17.12
N GLU A 75 -2.92 3.90 16.97
CA GLU A 75 -3.72 2.86 16.32
C GLU A 75 -3.27 2.64 14.88
N LYS A 76 -3.06 3.74 14.14
CA LYS A 76 -2.56 3.69 12.76
C LYS A 76 -1.17 3.06 12.70
N GLY A 77 -0.29 3.43 13.62
CA GLY A 77 1.08 2.90 13.68
C GLY A 77 1.13 1.40 13.92
N LYS A 78 0.25 0.88 14.79
CA LYS A 78 0.16 -0.56 15.05
C LYS A 78 -0.21 -1.34 13.79
N ILE A 79 -1.20 -0.85 13.05
CA ILE A 79 -1.64 -1.50 11.81
C ILE A 79 -0.54 -1.41 10.75
N ARG A 80 0.10 -0.25 10.62
CA ARG A 80 1.19 -0.06 9.65
C ARG A 80 2.34 -1.02 9.90
N LEU A 81 2.75 -1.16 11.16
CA LEU A 81 3.82 -2.08 11.53
C LEU A 81 3.46 -3.52 11.21
N LYS A 82 2.24 -3.92 11.54
CA LYS A 82 1.76 -5.28 11.27
C LYS A 82 1.80 -5.60 9.78
N LEU A 83 1.32 -4.69 8.96
CA LEU A 83 1.31 -4.86 7.51
C LEU A 83 2.73 -4.88 6.94
N TRP A 84 3.59 -4.01 7.44
CA TRP A 84 4.99 -3.97 7.02
C TRP A 84 5.71 -5.30 7.33
N GLN A 85 5.50 -5.85 8.51
CA GLN A 85 6.06 -7.15 8.90
C GLN A 85 5.54 -8.27 8.01
N MET A 86 4.27 -8.23 7.66
CA MET A 86 3.64 -9.24 6.82
C MET A 86 4.10 -9.17 5.37
N LEU A 87 4.22 -7.96 4.83
CA LEU A 87 4.57 -7.75 3.42
C LEU A 87 6.08 -7.82 3.15
N GLY A 88 6.90 -7.53 4.16
CA GLY A 88 8.36 -7.49 4.02
C GLY A 88 8.89 -6.08 3.78
N SER A 89 10.19 -5.89 4.07
CA SER A 89 10.84 -4.57 4.03
C SER A 89 11.01 -4.00 2.62
N SER A 90 10.96 -4.85 1.59
CA SER A 90 11.13 -4.41 0.20
C SER A 90 9.81 -4.13 -0.51
N ASN A 91 8.68 -4.21 0.20
CA ASN A 91 7.38 -4.02 -0.43
C ASN A 91 7.20 -2.57 -0.91
N PRO A 92 6.58 -2.38 -2.07
CA PRO A 92 6.32 -1.05 -2.63
C PRO A 92 4.96 -0.48 -2.25
N PHE A 93 4.27 -1.07 -1.28
CA PHE A 93 2.94 -0.61 -0.88
C PHE A 93 3.04 0.63 -0.01
N GLU A 94 2.41 1.71 -0.46
CA GLU A 94 2.23 2.92 0.32
C GLU A 94 0.86 2.85 0.99
N ILE A 95 0.86 2.63 2.29
CA ILE A 95 -0.35 2.38 3.07
C ILE A 95 -0.88 3.68 3.66
N HIS A 96 -2.10 4.04 3.28
CA HIS A 96 -2.81 5.20 3.80
C HIS A 96 -3.90 4.72 4.76
N LEU A 97 -3.72 5.00 6.04
CA LEU A 97 -4.63 4.56 7.10
C LEU A 97 -5.46 5.76 7.58
N ILE A 98 -6.75 5.71 7.36
CA ILE A 98 -7.64 6.83 7.67
C ILE A 98 -8.97 6.36 8.25
N ASN A 99 -9.64 7.26 8.95
CA ASN A 99 -11.02 7.04 9.39
C ASN A 99 -11.99 7.64 8.36
N PRO A 100 -13.31 7.36 8.45
CA PRO A 100 -14.28 7.88 7.51
C PRO A 100 -14.35 9.40 7.43
N GLU A 101 -14.10 10.10 8.53
CA GLU A 101 -14.10 11.56 8.55
C GLU A 101 -12.96 12.13 7.72
N GLU A 102 -11.76 11.57 7.88
CA GLU A 102 -10.60 11.96 7.07
C GLU A 102 -10.83 11.70 5.59
N TYR A 103 -11.52 10.60 5.26
CA TYR A 103 -11.89 10.33 3.87
C TYR A 103 -12.80 11.42 3.32
N ARG A 104 -13.88 11.74 4.03
CA ARG A 104 -14.84 12.77 3.60
C ARG A 104 -14.20 14.16 3.48
N ASN A 105 -13.30 14.51 4.39
CA ASN A 105 -12.73 15.84 4.47
C ASN A 105 -11.53 16.07 3.56
N TRP A 106 -10.80 14.99 3.21
CA TRP A 106 -9.55 15.12 2.48
C TRP A 106 -9.43 14.18 1.30
N TYR A 107 -9.37 12.88 1.55
CA TYR A 107 -8.96 11.89 0.57
C TYR A 107 -9.89 11.81 -0.64
N ARG A 108 -11.18 11.95 -0.48
CA ARG A 108 -12.13 11.88 -1.58
C ARG A 108 -11.88 12.94 -2.64
N TYR A 109 -11.23 14.06 -2.28
CA TYR A 109 -10.96 15.15 -3.22
C TYR A 109 -9.76 14.87 -4.12
N PHE A 110 -8.79 14.06 -3.68
CA PHE A 110 -7.67 13.71 -4.53
C PHE A 110 -7.83 12.37 -5.22
N ILE A 111 -8.60 11.45 -4.67
CA ILE A 111 -8.74 10.09 -5.23
C ILE A 111 -9.92 10.08 -6.19
N LYS A 112 -9.61 10.20 -7.48
CA LYS A 112 -10.65 10.22 -8.53
C LYS A 112 -10.99 8.82 -9.02
N LYS A 113 -10.01 7.91 -9.05
CA LYS A 113 -10.17 6.54 -9.52
C LYS A 113 -9.60 5.58 -8.49
N LYS A 114 -10.39 4.60 -8.10
CA LYS A 114 -9.97 3.60 -7.15
C LYS A 114 -10.71 2.29 -7.39
N ILE A 115 -10.12 1.19 -6.95
CA ILE A 115 -10.71 -0.15 -7.02
C ILE A 115 -10.90 -0.65 -5.59
N GLU A 116 -12.11 -1.01 -5.24
CA GLU A 116 -12.39 -1.60 -3.93
C GLU A 116 -11.96 -3.07 -3.91
N ILE A 117 -11.28 -3.45 -2.84
CA ILE A 117 -10.84 -4.82 -2.61
C ILE A 117 -11.86 -5.50 -1.69
N LYS A 118 -12.57 -6.47 -2.22
CA LYS A 118 -13.63 -7.18 -1.49
C LYS A 118 -13.22 -8.53 -0.93
#